data_2af6614ef7e8d68d1981d329b2335be4
#
_entry.id   2af6614ef7e8d68d1981d329b2335be4
#
_cell.length_a   1.000
_cell.length_b   1.000
_cell.length_c   1.000
_cell.angle_alpha   90.00
_cell.angle_beta   90.00
_cell.angle_gamma   90.00
#
_symmetry.space_group_name_H-M   'P 1'
#
loop_
_entity.id
_entity.type
_entity.pdbx_description
1 polymer ?
#
loop_
_entity_poly.entity_id
_entity_poly.type
_entity_poly.pdbx_seq_one_letter_code
_entity_poly.pdbx_strand_id
1 'polypeptide(L)'
;GAQIVGFEGSDKRCDVFSTAIRAGMTAYDLTKLELCYAPPFGSAKDPINMAGFVIENLLTQKVKQIHWHDVQNLPKDDSIIRIDVRTPQEYSVGNIEGFPNLPLSQIREKMKEMDKAKPVYICCQIGLKAYTAARILTQNGFDATIIGGGYRLYHSIFGK
;
A
#
# COMPACT_ATOMS: atom_id res chain seq x y z
N GLY A 1 4.57 7.24 18.31
CA GLY A 1 4.14 8.55 17.80
C GLY A 1 3.43 8.44 16.47
N ALA A 2 2.78 9.52 16.05
CA ALA A 2 2.14 9.63 14.74
C ALA A 2 2.48 10.97 14.11
N GLN A 3 2.57 10.99 12.79
CA GLN A 3 2.72 12.20 11.98
C GLN A 3 1.67 12.15 10.86
N ILE A 4 0.97 13.26 10.66
CA ILE A 4 -0.08 13.37 9.67
C ILE A 4 0.23 14.55 8.75
N VAL A 5 0.11 14.33 7.44
CA VAL A 5 0.20 15.35 6.41
C VAL A 5 -1.07 15.29 5.59
N GLY A 6 -1.78 16.41 5.50
CA GLY A 6 -3.05 16.47 4.77
C GLY A 6 -3.65 17.88 4.84
N PHE A 7 -4.81 18.04 4.22
CA PHE A 7 -5.54 19.31 4.21
C PHE A 7 -6.60 19.31 5.33
N GLU A 8 -7.77 18.73 5.09
CA GLU A 8 -8.89 18.76 6.02
C GLU A 8 -8.87 17.58 6.99
N GLY A 9 -9.20 17.83 8.25
CA GLY A 9 -9.34 16.81 9.30
C GLY A 9 -8.04 16.15 9.75
N SER A 10 -6.88 16.70 9.39
CA SER A 10 -5.57 16.22 9.87
C SER A 10 -5.40 16.43 11.36
N ASP A 11 -5.82 17.58 11.87
CA ASP A 11 -5.84 17.96 13.28
C ASP A 11 -6.66 16.97 14.12
N LYS A 12 -7.90 16.73 13.71
CA LYS A 12 -8.82 15.80 14.38
C LYS A 12 -8.24 14.38 14.46
N ARG A 13 -7.61 13.91 13.39
CA ARG A 13 -6.97 12.58 13.37
C ARG A 13 -5.71 12.53 14.22
N CYS A 14 -4.98 13.63 14.29
CA CYS A 14 -3.83 13.76 15.17
C CYS A 14 -4.27 13.62 16.65
N ASP A 15 -5.38 14.26 17.04
CA ASP A 15 -5.93 14.17 18.38
C ASP A 15 -6.40 12.75 18.74
N VAL A 16 -7.00 12.03 17.80
CA VAL A 16 -7.40 10.63 18.03
C VAL A 16 -6.16 9.74 18.23
N PHE A 17 -5.10 9.89 17.43
CA PHE A 17 -3.85 9.14 17.65
C PHE A 17 -3.20 9.52 18.99
N SER A 18 -3.15 10.79 19.33
CA SER A 18 -2.61 11.29 20.60
C SER A 18 -3.36 10.68 21.79
N THR A 19 -4.68 10.66 21.72
CA THR A 19 -5.55 10.05 22.73
C THR A 19 -5.32 8.54 22.84
N ALA A 20 -5.24 7.83 21.70
CA ALA A 20 -4.98 6.40 21.65
C ALA A 20 -3.61 6.05 22.29
N ILE A 21 -2.57 6.83 21.96
CA ILE A 21 -1.23 6.67 22.55
C ILE A 21 -1.28 6.90 24.05
N ARG A 22 -1.95 7.96 24.49
CA ARG A 22 -2.08 8.29 25.91
C ARG A 22 -2.85 7.23 26.68
N ALA A 23 -3.86 6.63 26.07
CA ALA A 23 -4.65 5.52 26.62
C ALA A 23 -3.91 4.16 26.59
N GLY A 24 -2.70 4.10 26.06
CA GLY A 24 -1.93 2.85 25.95
C GLY A 24 -2.49 1.86 24.93
N MET A 25 -3.26 2.33 23.95
CA MET A 25 -3.84 1.48 22.90
C MET A 25 -2.76 0.94 21.96
N THR A 26 -2.97 -0.27 21.49
CA THR A 26 -2.13 -0.93 20.48
C THR A 26 -2.62 -0.65 19.07
N ALA A 27 -1.81 -1.01 18.04
CA ALA A 27 -2.26 -0.95 16.65
C ALA A 27 -3.49 -1.82 16.37
N TYR A 28 -3.62 -2.95 17.08
CA TYR A 28 -4.83 -3.80 16.98
C TYR A 28 -6.08 -3.12 17.50
N ASP A 29 -5.95 -2.26 18.50
CA ASP A 29 -7.08 -1.52 19.03
C ASP A 29 -7.52 -0.44 18.07
N LEU A 30 -6.61 0.17 17.32
CA LEU A 30 -6.95 1.15 16.27
C LEU A 30 -7.87 0.54 15.20
N THR A 31 -7.72 -0.74 14.88
CA THR A 31 -8.57 -1.42 13.88
C THR A 31 -10.03 -1.55 14.33
N LYS A 32 -10.26 -1.50 15.66
CA LYS A 32 -11.55 -1.72 16.31
C LYS A 32 -12.25 -0.42 16.69
N LEU A 33 -11.58 0.73 16.53
CA LEU A 33 -12.20 2.02 16.84
C LEU A 33 -13.43 2.24 15.97
N GLU A 34 -14.54 2.56 16.62
CA GLU A 34 -15.77 3.00 15.97
C GLU A 34 -15.84 4.53 16.03
N LEU A 35 -15.21 5.14 15.03
CA LEU A 35 -15.16 6.59 14.92
C LEU A 35 -16.42 7.13 14.27
N CYS A 36 -16.82 8.36 14.64
CA CYS A 36 -17.97 9.02 14.05
C CYS A 36 -17.81 9.12 12.53
N TYR A 37 -18.82 8.64 11.83
CA TYR A 37 -18.86 8.63 10.37
C TYR A 37 -20.08 9.37 9.85
N ALA A 38 -19.83 10.28 8.90
CA ALA A 38 -20.85 10.87 8.04
C ALA A 38 -20.25 11.10 6.65
N PRO A 39 -20.94 10.74 5.56
CA PRO A 39 -20.38 10.79 4.20
C PRO A 39 -19.70 12.11 3.81
N PRO A 40 -20.21 13.30 4.19
CA PRO A 40 -19.53 14.56 3.85
C PRO A 40 -18.18 14.76 4.54
N PHE A 41 -17.91 14.07 5.67
CA PHE A 41 -16.74 14.33 6.52
C PHE A 41 -15.73 13.19 6.56
N GLY A 42 -16.09 12.01 6.10
CA GLY A 42 -15.19 10.87 6.16
C GLY A 42 -15.73 9.63 5.48
N SER A 43 -14.97 8.55 5.52
CA SER A 43 -15.37 7.23 5.07
C SER A 43 -15.60 6.30 6.24
N ALA A 44 -16.35 5.20 6.03
CA ALA A 44 -16.70 4.23 7.06
C ALA A 44 -15.49 3.61 7.78
N LYS A 45 -14.34 3.54 7.09
CA LYS A 45 -13.05 3.24 7.70
C LYS A 45 -12.17 4.48 7.61
N ASP A 46 -11.95 5.11 8.75
CA ASP A 46 -11.11 6.30 8.86
C ASP A 46 -9.63 5.94 8.62
N PRO A 47 -8.78 6.89 8.16
CA PRO A 47 -7.35 6.71 8.08
C PRO A 47 -6.70 6.14 9.34
N ILE A 48 -7.25 6.40 10.52
CA ILE A 48 -6.79 5.82 11.79
C ILE A 48 -6.98 4.29 11.82
N ASN A 49 -8.17 3.82 11.43
CA ASN A 49 -8.40 2.38 11.29
C ASN A 49 -7.48 1.78 10.24
N MET A 50 -7.30 2.49 9.11
CA MET A 50 -6.41 2.05 8.03
C MET A 50 -4.96 1.94 8.49
N ALA A 51 -4.47 2.87 9.29
CA ALA A 51 -3.14 2.79 9.89
C ALA A 51 -3.02 1.55 10.80
N GLY A 52 -4.03 1.27 11.62
CA GLY A 52 -4.09 0.05 12.41
C GLY A 52 -4.00 -1.22 11.56
N PHE A 53 -4.77 -1.31 10.46
CA PHE A 53 -4.72 -2.45 9.54
C PHE A 53 -3.37 -2.60 8.84
N VAL A 54 -2.73 -1.50 8.44
CA VAL A 54 -1.40 -1.53 7.82
C VAL A 54 -0.37 -2.06 8.81
N ILE A 55 -0.35 -1.53 10.03
CA ILE A 55 0.58 -1.97 11.08
C ILE A 55 0.34 -3.44 11.42
N GLU A 56 -0.91 -3.86 11.60
CA GLU A 56 -1.25 -5.27 11.84
C GLU A 56 -0.70 -6.18 10.74
N ASN A 57 -0.91 -5.82 9.47
CA ASN A 57 -0.43 -6.59 8.34
C ASN A 57 1.11 -6.72 8.33
N LEU A 58 1.83 -5.67 8.71
CA LEU A 58 3.29 -5.69 8.82
C LEU A 58 3.74 -6.56 10.00
N LEU A 59 3.16 -6.39 11.18
CA LEU A 59 3.51 -7.15 12.39
C LEU A 59 3.22 -8.65 12.22
N THR A 60 2.14 -9.00 11.55
CA THR A 60 1.75 -10.39 11.28
C THR A 60 2.38 -10.96 10.00
N GLN A 61 3.25 -10.20 9.35
CA GLN A 61 3.91 -10.58 8.09
C GLN A 61 2.94 -11.01 6.98
N LYS A 62 1.69 -10.55 7.03
CA LYS A 62 0.69 -10.80 5.99
C LYS A 62 1.05 -10.12 4.68
N VAL A 63 1.81 -9.03 4.73
CA VAL A 63 2.31 -8.28 3.58
C VAL A 63 3.71 -7.77 3.87
N LYS A 64 4.62 -7.93 2.92
CA LYS A 64 5.92 -7.27 2.90
C LYS A 64 5.79 -5.91 2.23
N GLN A 65 6.48 -4.91 2.75
CA GLN A 65 6.44 -3.56 2.21
C GLN A 65 7.84 -2.96 2.17
N ILE A 66 8.13 -2.26 1.08
CA ILE A 66 9.26 -1.32 0.97
C ILE A 66 8.75 0.10 0.80
N HIS A 67 9.62 1.07 0.96
CA HIS A 67 9.31 2.48 0.81
C HIS A 67 9.77 3.02 -0.54
N TRP A 68 9.30 4.22 -0.88
CA TRP A 68 9.62 4.88 -2.15
C TRP A 68 11.12 5.06 -2.40
N HIS A 69 11.94 5.29 -1.37
CA HIS A 69 13.39 5.43 -1.48
C HIS A 69 14.10 4.10 -1.79
N ASP A 70 13.51 2.96 -1.44
CA ASP A 70 14.07 1.64 -1.72
C ASP A 70 13.89 1.26 -3.20
N VAL A 71 12.87 1.84 -3.87
CA VAL A 71 12.54 1.51 -5.26
C VAL A 71 13.71 1.75 -6.22
N GLN A 72 14.49 2.82 -5.98
CA GLN A 72 15.65 3.16 -6.81
C GLN A 72 16.81 2.16 -6.66
N ASN A 73 16.84 1.42 -5.55
CA ASN A 73 17.86 0.43 -5.24
C ASN A 73 17.48 -0.99 -5.69
N LEU A 74 16.27 -1.17 -6.24
CA LEU A 74 15.84 -2.48 -6.75
C LEU A 74 16.71 -2.89 -7.96
N PRO A 75 17.05 -4.20 -8.07
CA PRO A 75 17.72 -4.72 -9.25
C PRO A 75 16.99 -4.32 -10.54
N LYS A 76 17.73 -3.91 -11.57
CA LYS A 76 17.16 -3.50 -12.86
C LYS A 76 17.08 -4.63 -13.88
N ASP A 77 17.63 -5.78 -13.53
CA ASP A 77 17.66 -7.00 -14.34
C ASP A 77 16.42 -7.90 -14.11
N ASP A 78 16.44 -9.06 -14.71
CA ASP A 78 15.38 -10.07 -14.64
C ASP A 78 15.43 -10.94 -13.36
N SER A 79 16.25 -10.60 -12.37
CA SER A 79 16.29 -11.31 -11.08
C SER A 79 15.04 -11.10 -10.23
N ILE A 80 14.27 -10.07 -10.52
CA ILE A 80 13.02 -9.73 -9.85
C ILE A 80 11.89 -9.48 -10.84
N ILE A 81 10.66 -9.59 -10.38
CA ILE A 81 9.46 -9.21 -11.15
C ILE A 81 8.94 -7.89 -10.59
N ARG A 82 8.70 -6.91 -11.45
CA ARG A 82 8.11 -5.62 -11.13
C ARG A 82 6.80 -5.48 -11.86
N ILE A 83 5.74 -5.08 -11.18
CA ILE A 83 4.42 -4.90 -11.79
C ILE A 83 3.71 -3.67 -11.23
N ASP A 84 3.00 -2.97 -12.09
CA ASP A 84 2.05 -1.92 -11.73
C ASP A 84 0.63 -2.44 -11.97
N VAL A 85 -0.13 -2.60 -10.89
CA VAL A 85 -1.48 -3.20 -10.93
C VAL A 85 -2.61 -2.18 -11.10
N ARG A 86 -2.28 -0.96 -11.51
CA ARG A 86 -3.26 0.06 -11.88
C ARG A 86 -3.98 -0.30 -13.18
N THR A 87 -5.07 0.41 -13.46
CA THR A 87 -5.71 0.31 -14.77
C THR A 87 -4.79 0.86 -15.86
N PRO A 88 -4.97 0.45 -17.13
CA PRO A 88 -4.19 1.02 -18.24
C PRO A 88 -4.30 2.55 -18.34
N GLN A 89 -5.48 3.09 -18.02
CA GLN A 89 -5.72 4.54 -18.02
C GLN A 89 -4.91 5.25 -16.93
N GLU A 90 -4.91 4.73 -15.70
CA GLU A 90 -4.08 5.27 -14.61
C GLU A 90 -2.59 5.17 -14.93
N TYR A 91 -2.17 4.08 -15.58
CA TYR A 91 -0.78 3.83 -15.95
C TYR A 91 -0.29 4.77 -17.07
N SER A 92 -1.13 5.06 -18.05
CA SER A 92 -0.80 5.93 -19.20
C SER A 92 -0.53 7.37 -18.82
N VAL A 93 -1.10 7.85 -17.71
CA VAL A 93 -0.87 9.22 -17.20
C VAL A 93 0.54 9.39 -16.63
N GLY A 94 1.16 8.30 -16.20
CA GLY A 94 2.51 8.27 -15.67
C GLY A 94 2.75 6.99 -14.89
N ASN A 95 3.99 6.54 -14.82
CA ASN A 95 4.36 5.27 -14.19
C ASN A 95 5.77 5.32 -13.59
N ILE A 96 6.12 4.31 -12.82
CA ILE A 96 7.49 4.10 -12.35
C ILE A 96 8.25 3.33 -13.44
N GLU A 97 9.38 3.84 -13.86
CA GLU A 97 10.23 3.19 -14.86
C GLU A 97 10.58 1.76 -14.42
N GLY A 98 10.45 0.82 -15.33
CA GLY A 98 10.73 -0.60 -15.09
C GLY A 98 9.59 -1.37 -14.40
N PHE A 99 8.42 -0.74 -14.17
CA PHE A 99 7.22 -1.41 -13.67
C PHE A 99 6.18 -1.55 -14.79
N PRO A 100 6.18 -2.66 -15.55
CA PRO A 100 5.17 -2.89 -16.59
C PRO A 100 3.77 -2.97 -16.00
N ASN A 101 2.77 -2.54 -16.79
CA ASN A 101 1.39 -2.60 -16.36
C ASN A 101 0.83 -4.02 -16.44
N LEU A 102 0.38 -4.52 -15.31
CA LEU A 102 -0.37 -5.76 -15.18
C LEU A 102 -1.59 -5.51 -14.28
N PRO A 103 -2.72 -5.10 -14.83
CA PRO A 103 -3.90 -4.73 -14.06
C PRO A 103 -4.33 -5.81 -13.06
N LEU A 104 -4.79 -5.40 -11.88
CA LEU A 104 -5.22 -6.31 -10.81
C LEU A 104 -6.21 -7.38 -11.31
N SER A 105 -7.09 -7.03 -12.25
CA SER A 105 -8.07 -7.97 -12.84
C SER A 105 -7.43 -9.15 -13.57
N GLN A 106 -6.20 -8.99 -14.07
CA GLN A 106 -5.48 -10.00 -14.84
C GLN A 106 -4.48 -10.82 -13.99
N ILE A 107 -4.25 -10.44 -12.74
CA ILE A 107 -3.25 -11.07 -11.87
C ILE A 107 -3.45 -12.58 -11.75
N ARG A 108 -4.70 -13.04 -11.54
CA ARG A 108 -5.00 -14.48 -11.32
C ARG A 108 -4.68 -15.34 -12.54
N GLU A 109 -4.77 -14.78 -13.71
CA GLU A 109 -4.45 -15.47 -14.96
C GLU A 109 -2.94 -15.42 -15.21
N LYS A 110 -2.38 -14.21 -15.19
CA LYS A 110 -0.96 -13.99 -15.54
C LYS A 110 0.03 -14.57 -14.54
N MET A 111 -0.34 -14.70 -13.26
CA MET A 111 0.54 -15.33 -12.27
C MET A 111 0.89 -16.78 -12.60
N LYS A 112 0.09 -17.47 -13.43
CA LYS A 112 0.37 -18.86 -13.85
C LYS A 112 1.60 -18.96 -14.76
N GLU A 113 1.95 -17.86 -15.42
CA GLU A 113 3.11 -17.73 -16.33
C GLU A 113 4.33 -17.14 -15.61
N MET A 114 4.17 -16.66 -14.37
CA MET A 114 5.23 -15.99 -13.62
C MET A 114 6.13 -17.01 -12.91
N ASP A 115 7.42 -16.70 -12.85
CA ASP A 115 8.42 -17.49 -12.12
C ASP A 115 8.30 -17.23 -10.60
N LYS A 116 7.90 -18.26 -9.86
CA LYS A 116 7.74 -18.19 -8.39
C LYS A 116 9.06 -18.08 -7.62
N ALA A 117 10.20 -18.37 -8.26
CA ALA A 117 11.50 -18.23 -7.63
C ALA A 117 11.95 -16.77 -7.52
N LYS A 118 11.34 -15.88 -8.31
CA LYS A 118 11.67 -14.46 -8.33
C LYS A 118 10.79 -13.66 -7.38
N PRO A 119 11.35 -12.76 -6.56
CA PRO A 119 10.55 -11.84 -5.74
C PRO A 119 9.76 -10.87 -6.62
N VAL A 120 8.54 -10.57 -6.22
CA VAL A 120 7.60 -9.71 -6.97
C VAL A 120 7.40 -8.39 -6.23
N TYR A 121 7.71 -7.29 -6.89
CA TYR A 121 7.48 -5.92 -6.37
C TYR A 121 6.28 -5.29 -7.06
N ILE A 122 5.34 -4.78 -6.25
CA ILE A 122 4.01 -4.39 -6.73
C ILE A 122 3.75 -2.93 -6.42
N CYS A 123 3.49 -2.15 -7.47
CA CYS A 123 3.02 -0.77 -7.39
C CYS A 123 1.52 -0.69 -7.70
N CYS A 124 0.83 0.27 -7.09
CA CYS A 124 -0.47 0.76 -7.54
C CYS A 124 -0.60 2.25 -7.20
N GLN A 125 -1.79 2.84 -7.28
CA GLN A 125 -1.96 4.29 -7.08
C GLN A 125 -1.62 4.74 -5.64
N ILE A 126 -2.17 4.05 -4.61
CA ILE A 126 -2.07 4.46 -3.20
C ILE A 126 -1.77 3.29 -2.22
N GLY A 127 -1.78 2.03 -2.68
CA GLY A 127 -1.49 0.85 -1.85
C GLY A 127 -2.58 -0.23 -1.85
N LEU A 128 -3.87 0.10 -1.96
CA LEU A 128 -4.96 -0.87 -1.79
C LEU A 128 -4.96 -1.98 -2.87
N LYS A 129 -4.87 -1.61 -4.16
CA LYS A 129 -4.79 -2.60 -5.24
C LYS A 129 -3.51 -3.46 -5.14
N ALA A 130 -2.39 -2.85 -4.72
CA ALA A 130 -1.13 -3.56 -4.50
C ALA A 130 -1.25 -4.56 -3.34
N TYR A 131 -1.88 -4.16 -2.24
CA TYR A 131 -2.19 -5.06 -1.13
C TYR A 131 -3.01 -6.28 -1.60
N THR A 132 -4.08 -6.06 -2.35
CA THR A 132 -4.90 -7.15 -2.88
C THR A 132 -4.11 -8.09 -3.79
N ALA A 133 -3.29 -7.53 -4.70
CA ALA A 133 -2.42 -8.31 -5.58
C ALA A 133 -1.39 -9.12 -4.79
N ALA A 134 -0.73 -8.51 -3.80
CA ALA A 134 0.24 -9.18 -2.94
C ALA A 134 -0.41 -10.34 -2.18
N ARG A 135 -1.63 -10.16 -1.65
CA ARG A 135 -2.36 -11.25 -0.96
C ARG A 135 -2.67 -12.41 -1.90
N ILE A 136 -3.10 -12.12 -3.13
CA ILE A 136 -3.33 -13.15 -4.15
C ILE A 136 -2.04 -13.91 -4.44
N LEU A 137 -0.95 -13.20 -4.72
CA LEU A 137 0.33 -13.79 -5.09
C LEU A 137 0.93 -14.60 -3.92
N THR A 138 0.95 -14.04 -2.71
CA THR A 138 1.49 -14.73 -1.53
C THR A 138 0.72 -16.02 -1.23
N GLN A 139 -0.61 -16.03 -1.35
CA GLN A 139 -1.43 -17.22 -1.18
C GLN A 139 -1.17 -18.30 -2.26
N ASN A 140 -0.55 -17.91 -3.36
CA ASN A 140 -0.16 -18.83 -4.45
C ASN A 140 1.35 -19.12 -4.46
N GLY A 141 2.07 -18.81 -3.37
CA GLY A 141 3.46 -19.20 -3.16
C GLY A 141 4.51 -18.24 -3.74
N PHE A 142 4.12 -17.00 -4.08
CA PHE A 142 5.07 -15.97 -4.50
C PHE A 142 5.59 -15.16 -3.31
N ASP A 143 6.83 -14.71 -3.39
CA ASP A 143 7.39 -13.70 -2.51
C ASP A 143 7.01 -12.30 -3.02
N ALA A 144 5.91 -11.75 -2.50
CA ALA A 144 5.32 -10.50 -2.98
C ALA A 144 5.51 -9.35 -1.97
N THR A 145 6.03 -8.24 -2.45
CA THR A 145 6.32 -7.01 -1.68
C THR A 145 5.63 -5.82 -2.33
N ILE A 146 4.95 -4.99 -1.54
CA ILE A 146 4.29 -3.78 -2.04
C ILE A 146 5.16 -2.53 -1.84
N ILE A 147 4.94 -1.53 -2.71
CA ILE A 147 5.53 -0.19 -2.53
C ILE A 147 4.54 0.66 -1.72
N GLY A 148 4.94 1.00 -0.50
CA GLY A 148 4.15 1.85 0.40
C GLY A 148 3.90 3.24 -0.18
N GLY A 149 2.65 3.71 -0.09
CA GLY A 149 2.22 4.98 -0.69
C GLY A 149 1.97 4.95 -2.19
N GLY A 150 2.44 3.90 -2.89
CA GLY A 150 2.23 3.67 -4.31
C GLY A 150 2.81 4.75 -5.22
N TYR A 151 2.31 4.78 -6.46
CA TYR A 151 2.73 5.75 -7.48
C TYR A 151 2.51 7.21 -7.05
N ARG A 152 1.41 7.49 -6.37
CA ARG A 152 1.07 8.86 -5.96
C ARG A 152 2.16 9.47 -5.08
N LEU A 153 2.62 8.74 -4.07
CA LEU A 153 3.71 9.20 -3.19
C LEU A 153 5.04 9.25 -3.95
N TYR A 154 5.36 8.22 -4.73
CA TYR A 154 6.57 8.21 -5.56
C TYR A 154 6.63 9.42 -6.50
N HIS A 155 5.54 9.69 -7.21
CA HIS A 155 5.45 10.83 -8.13
C HIS A 155 5.56 12.18 -7.42
N SER A 156 5.00 12.34 -6.22
CA SER A 156 5.11 13.59 -5.47
C SER A 156 6.55 13.92 -5.03
N ILE A 157 7.43 12.92 -4.99
CA ILE A 157 8.82 13.06 -4.58
C ILE A 157 9.75 13.16 -5.79
N PHE A 158 9.55 12.34 -6.81
CA PHE A 158 10.43 12.21 -7.96
C PHE A 158 9.82 12.73 -9.27
N GLY A 159 8.52 12.92 -9.34
CA GLY A 159 7.84 13.48 -10.51
C GLY A 159 8.22 14.95 -10.71
N LYS A 160 8.67 15.27 -11.93
CA LYS A 160 8.92 16.66 -12.38
C LYS A 160 7.68 17.20 -13.05
#